data_35136790ecf3f98a1b481359bdbb7b20
#
_entry.id   35136790ecf3f98a1b481359bdbb7b20
#
_cell.length_a   1.000
_cell.length_b   1.000
_cell.length_c   1.000
_cell.angle_alpha   90.00
_cell.angle_beta   90.00
_cell.angle_gamma   90.00
#
_symmetry.space_group_name_H-M   'P 1'
#
loop_
_entity.id
_entity.type
_entity.pdbx_description
1 polymer ?
#
loop_
_entity_poly.entity_id
_entity_poly.type
_entity_poly.pdbx_seq_one_letter_code
_entity_poly.pdbx_strand_id
1 'polypeptide(L)'
;MLFHITQTHSPELCPKDDGGSKTLYNPKAEGVKLLAIYGAFPEHVIYYIVEAEKIEAVEAFLMPGFKRCTSKITPVSKSPIVN
;
A
#
# COMPACT_ATOMS: atom_id res chain seq x y z
N MET A 1 3.21 13.11 -7.31
CA MET A 1 3.33 11.92 -8.16
C MET A 1 2.39 10.83 -7.66
N LEU A 2 1.79 10.10 -8.57
CA LEU A 2 0.84 9.04 -8.25
C LEU A 2 1.54 7.69 -8.25
N PHE A 3 1.25 6.87 -7.24
CA PHE A 3 1.83 5.53 -7.11
C PHE A 3 0.74 4.49 -6.96
N HIS A 4 0.90 3.39 -7.66
CA HIS A 4 0.11 2.18 -7.47
C HIS A 4 0.95 1.22 -6.63
N ILE A 5 0.39 0.72 -5.54
CA ILE A 5 1.10 -0.16 -4.62
C ILE A 5 0.37 -1.49 -4.53
N THR A 6 1.13 -2.57 -4.65
CA THR A 6 0.64 -3.91 -4.38
C THR A 6 1.40 -4.43 -3.17
N GLN A 7 0.68 -4.72 -2.09
CA GLN A 7 1.27 -5.21 -0.84
C GLN A 7 0.77 -6.62 -0.59
N THR A 8 1.69 -7.58 -0.61
CA THR A 8 1.38 -9.01 -0.52
C THR A 8 2.00 -9.62 0.72
N HIS A 9 1.25 -10.46 1.43
CA HIS A 9 1.79 -11.23 2.54
C HIS A 9 1.36 -12.71 2.39
N SER A 10 2.13 -13.61 3.00
CA SER A 10 1.77 -15.03 3.01
C SER A 10 0.63 -15.27 4.00
N PRO A 11 -0.12 -16.37 3.85
CA PRO A 11 -1.19 -16.70 4.80
C PRO A 11 -0.72 -16.79 6.26
N GLU A 12 0.50 -17.28 6.48
CA GLU A 12 1.05 -17.42 7.83
C GLU A 12 1.28 -16.08 8.50
N LEU A 13 1.50 -15.03 7.72
CA LEU A 13 1.78 -13.69 8.25
C LEU A 13 0.57 -12.78 8.17
N CYS A 14 -0.60 -13.31 7.83
CA CYS A 14 -1.82 -12.53 7.72
C CYS A 14 -2.15 -11.87 9.05
N PRO A 15 -2.39 -10.56 9.09
CA PRO A 15 -2.67 -9.85 10.34
C PRO A 15 -4.13 -9.93 10.78
N LYS A 16 -4.92 -10.82 10.19
CA LYS A 16 -6.36 -10.90 10.46
C LYS A 16 -6.69 -10.92 11.95
N ASP A 17 -5.94 -11.69 12.74
CA ASP A 17 -6.16 -11.81 14.16
C ASP A 17 -5.26 -10.90 14.99
N ASP A 18 -4.45 -10.06 14.34
CA ASP A 18 -3.49 -9.16 14.99
C ASP A 18 -3.75 -7.71 14.60
N GLY A 19 -5.01 -7.32 14.58
CA GLY A 19 -5.40 -5.94 14.29
C GLY A 19 -5.86 -5.69 12.86
N GLY A 20 -5.70 -6.66 11.96
CA GLY A 20 -6.17 -6.57 10.59
C GLY A 20 -5.26 -5.79 9.66
N SER A 21 -5.70 -5.59 8.43
CA SER A 21 -4.90 -4.96 7.39
C SER A 21 -4.54 -3.51 7.69
N LYS A 22 -5.29 -2.83 8.56
CA LYS A 22 -4.96 -1.46 8.97
C LYS A 22 -3.63 -1.36 9.71
N THR A 23 -3.08 -2.49 10.16
CA THR A 23 -1.78 -2.52 10.83
C THR A 23 -0.61 -2.56 9.84
N LEU A 24 -0.89 -2.67 8.55
CA LEU A 24 0.13 -2.85 7.52
C LEU A 24 0.57 -1.55 6.87
N TYR A 25 -0.02 -0.44 7.25
CA TYR A 25 0.37 0.87 6.74
C TYR A 25 0.15 1.92 7.81
N ASN A 26 0.78 3.09 7.64
CA ASN A 26 0.65 4.22 8.56
C ASN A 26 -0.24 5.30 7.95
N PRO A 27 -1.52 5.40 8.36
CA PRO A 27 -2.43 6.40 7.78
C PRO A 27 -2.02 7.84 8.10
N LYS A 28 -1.11 8.02 9.06
CA LYS A 28 -0.62 9.35 9.48
C LYS A 28 0.73 9.69 8.88
N ALA A 29 1.25 8.89 7.94
CA ALA A 29 2.54 9.19 7.33
C ALA A 29 2.48 10.53 6.61
N GLU A 30 3.49 11.37 6.88
CA GLU A 30 3.56 12.69 6.25
C GLU A 30 3.94 12.57 4.78
N GLY A 31 3.38 13.45 3.96
CA GLY A 31 3.72 13.52 2.56
C GLY A 31 3.03 12.49 1.70
N VAL A 32 2.09 11.73 2.24
CA VAL A 32 1.32 10.74 1.49
C VAL A 32 -0.16 11.02 1.62
N LYS A 33 -0.84 11.05 0.47
CA LYS A 33 -2.29 11.16 0.43
C LYS A 33 -2.84 9.84 -0.10
N LEU A 34 -3.59 9.12 0.73
CA LEU A 34 -4.22 7.86 0.34
C LEU A 34 -5.48 8.17 -0.46
N LEU A 35 -5.51 7.76 -1.72
CA LEU A 35 -6.65 7.99 -2.61
C LEU A 35 -7.59 6.80 -2.67
N ALA A 36 -7.04 5.58 -2.58
CA ALA A 36 -7.85 4.37 -2.63
C ALA A 36 -7.09 3.22 -1.99
N ILE A 37 -7.83 2.31 -1.36
CA ILE A 37 -7.29 1.08 -0.79
C ILE A 37 -8.33 -0.02 -0.99
N TYR A 38 -7.89 -1.16 -1.52
CA TYR A 38 -8.74 -2.32 -1.74
C TYR A 38 -8.00 -3.59 -1.37
N GLY A 39 -8.70 -4.54 -0.78
CA GLY A 39 -8.11 -5.81 -0.41
C GLY A 39 -8.68 -6.97 -1.22
N ALA A 40 -7.80 -7.87 -1.63
CA ALA A 40 -8.17 -9.14 -2.23
C ALA A 40 -7.86 -10.23 -1.20
N PHE A 41 -8.80 -10.50 -0.30
CA PHE A 41 -8.58 -11.40 0.83
C PHE A 41 -8.08 -12.79 0.44
N PRO A 42 -8.68 -13.46 -0.55
CA PRO A 42 -8.22 -14.80 -0.90
C PRO A 42 -6.77 -14.85 -1.37
N GLU A 43 -6.27 -13.74 -1.91
CA GLU A 43 -4.91 -13.65 -2.43
C GLU A 43 -3.93 -13.05 -1.43
N HIS A 44 -4.41 -12.56 -0.29
CA HIS A 44 -3.60 -11.86 0.71
C HIS A 44 -2.85 -10.68 0.11
N VAL A 45 -3.56 -9.89 -0.69
CA VAL A 45 -3.01 -8.71 -1.39
C VAL A 45 -3.84 -7.49 -1.04
N ILE A 46 -3.16 -6.37 -0.84
CA ILE A 46 -3.79 -5.07 -0.67
C ILE A 46 -3.28 -4.16 -1.77
N TYR A 47 -4.20 -3.44 -2.39
CA TYR A 47 -3.90 -2.49 -3.46
C TYR A 47 -4.14 -1.09 -2.93
N TYR A 48 -3.16 -0.21 -3.16
CA TYR A 48 -3.26 1.21 -2.76
C TYR A 48 -3.03 2.09 -3.97
N ILE A 49 -3.73 3.21 -4.00
CA ILE A 49 -3.39 4.33 -4.88
C ILE A 49 -3.09 5.49 -3.94
N VAL A 50 -1.87 6.01 -4.01
CA VAL A 50 -1.46 7.12 -3.17
C VAL A 50 -0.81 8.21 -4.00
N GLU A 51 -0.85 9.43 -3.47
CA GLU A 51 -0.14 10.57 -4.04
C GLU A 51 0.95 10.99 -3.08
N ALA A 52 2.17 11.18 -3.60
CA ALA A 52 3.31 11.64 -2.82
C ALA A 52 4.35 12.24 -3.77
N GLU A 53 5.23 13.08 -3.23
CA GLU A 53 6.29 13.68 -4.05
C GLU A 53 7.57 12.85 -4.02
N LYS A 54 7.75 12.04 -2.98
CA LYS A 54 8.98 11.26 -2.77
C LYS A 54 8.66 9.80 -2.50
N ILE A 55 9.47 8.91 -3.05
CA ILE A 55 9.34 7.48 -2.78
C ILE A 55 9.58 7.18 -1.29
N GLU A 56 10.45 7.94 -0.64
CA GLU A 56 10.73 7.76 0.79
C GLU A 56 9.48 7.94 1.65
N ALA A 57 8.59 8.86 1.26
CA ALA A 57 7.34 9.05 1.98
C ALA A 57 6.43 7.83 1.84
N VAL A 58 6.40 7.23 0.64
CA VAL A 58 5.62 6.02 0.39
C VAL A 58 6.19 4.86 1.19
N GLU A 59 7.51 4.74 1.25
CA GLU A 59 8.15 3.70 2.04
C GLU A 59 7.81 3.83 3.53
N ALA A 60 7.83 5.05 4.06
CA ALA A 60 7.44 5.30 5.44
C ALA A 60 5.97 4.95 5.70
N PHE A 61 5.11 5.23 4.73
CA PHE A 61 3.69 4.87 4.78
C PHE A 61 3.50 3.36 4.91
N LEU A 62 4.33 2.57 4.23
CA LEU A 62 4.24 1.12 4.21
C LEU A 62 5.08 0.43 5.30
N MET A 63 5.83 1.19 6.07
CA MET A 63 6.78 0.64 7.05
C MET A 63 6.14 -0.30 8.09
N PRO A 64 4.92 -0.04 8.60
CA PRO A 64 4.33 -0.97 9.57
C PRO A 64 4.17 -2.40 9.05
N GLY A 65 4.01 -2.57 7.75
CA GLY A 65 3.90 -3.90 7.14
C GLY A 65 5.21 -4.49 6.65
N PHE A 66 6.33 -3.82 6.88
CA PHE A 66 7.61 -4.18 6.28
C PHE A 66 8.02 -5.62 6.52
N LYS A 67 7.83 -6.12 7.75
CA LYS A 67 8.26 -7.47 8.10
C LYS A 67 7.29 -8.57 7.67
N ARG A 68 6.04 -8.20 7.35
CA ARG A 68 5.01 -9.17 6.95
C ARG A 68 4.78 -9.21 5.46
N CYS A 69 5.06 -8.12 4.77
CA CYS A 69 4.63 -7.94 3.40
C CYS A 69 5.79 -7.67 2.47
N THR A 70 5.59 -8.05 1.21
CA THR A 70 6.39 -7.56 0.10
C THR A 70 5.56 -6.52 -0.63
N SER A 71 6.13 -5.34 -0.84
CA SER A 71 5.41 -4.24 -1.50
C SER A 71 6.06 -3.91 -2.82
N LYS A 72 5.23 -3.78 -3.85
CA LYS A 72 5.65 -3.29 -5.16
C LYS A 72 5.07 -1.90 -5.34
N ILE A 73 5.93 -0.92 -5.55
CA ILE A 73 5.54 0.48 -5.69
C ILE A 73 5.82 0.90 -7.13
N THR A 74 4.78 1.29 -7.85
CA THR A 74 4.88 1.64 -9.28
C THR A 74 4.39 3.06 -9.48
N PRO A 75 5.25 3.97 -9.99
CA PRO A 75 4.79 5.29 -10.39
C PRO A 75 3.85 5.16 -11.58
N VAL A 76 2.76 5.91 -11.56
CA VAL A 76 1.79 5.87 -12.65
C VAL A 76 1.40 7.28 -13.04
N SER A 77 0.89 7.43 -14.27
CA SER A 77 0.41 8.71 -14.77
C SER A 77 -0.87 9.12 -14.07
N LYS A 78 -1.00 10.41 -13.75
CA LYS A 78 -2.25 10.95 -13.20
C LYS A 78 -3.36 10.99 -14.23
N SER A 79 -3.00 11.12 -15.52
CA SER A 79 -3.99 11.16 -16.57
C SER A 79 -4.45 9.76 -16.90
N PRO A 80 -5.77 9.52 -16.95
CA PRO A 80 -6.24 8.20 -17.38
C PRO A 80 -5.78 7.89 -18.80
N ILE A 81 -5.55 6.60 -19.06
CA ILE A 81 -5.30 6.19 -20.44
C ILE A 81 -6.64 6.23 -21.16
N VAL A 82 -6.70 6.97 -22.24
CA VAL A 82 -7.90 7.08 -23.06
C VAL A 82 -7.60 6.62 -24.47
N ASN A 83 -8.58 5.96 -25.08
CA ASN A 83 -8.46 5.46 -26.44
C ASN A 83 -9.12 6.39 -27.42
#